data_35267dec8c6cb2b4ad3b1923789e2e24
#
_entry.id   35267dec8c6cb2b4ad3b1923789e2e24
#
_cell.length_a   1.000
_cell.length_b   1.000
_cell.length_c   1.000
_cell.angle_alpha   90.00
_cell.angle_beta   90.00
_cell.angle_gamma   90.00
#
_symmetry.space_group_name_H-M   'P 1'
#
loop_
_entity.id
_entity.type
_entity.pdbx_description
1 polymer ?
#
loop_
_entity_poly.entity_id
_entity_poly.type
_entity_poly.pdbx_seq_one_letter_code
_entity_poly.pdbx_strand_id
1 'polypeptide(L)'
;MDRAHIEALLNEVREGRMAVADAVDRLKDLPFEDIGFAKLDHHRALRTGMPEVIFAAGKTTAQVATIFARMTQAGGNVLATRATREMFEAVHAVEPRAEFHETARAITLTQAPATPGKGSIAVVCAGTSDLPVAEEAVVTARLMGNIVELIADVGVAGIHRLLAQKTSLQSARVLIVCAGMVGALPTVVGGLVNAPVIAVPTSVGYGASFGGIAALLGMLNTCSPNVSVVNIDNGFGAACIASLINRL
;
A
#
# COMPACT_ATOMS: atom_id res chain seq x y z
N MET A 1 4.27 -17.02 -0.38
CA MET A 1 4.65 -17.75 -1.63
C MET A 1 3.64 -17.35 -2.71
N ASP A 2 4.09 -16.90 -3.87
CA ASP A 2 3.21 -16.54 -4.99
C ASP A 2 3.18 -17.64 -6.06
N ARG A 3 2.39 -17.42 -7.12
CA ARG A 3 2.23 -18.38 -8.21
C ARG A 3 3.55 -18.73 -8.89
N ALA A 4 4.41 -17.73 -9.14
CA ALA A 4 5.67 -17.95 -9.82
C ALA A 4 6.63 -18.84 -9.00
N HIS A 5 6.65 -18.66 -7.68
CA HIS A 5 7.43 -19.52 -6.77
C HIS A 5 6.93 -20.97 -6.77
N ILE A 6 5.61 -21.20 -6.80
CA ILE A 6 5.06 -22.56 -6.88
C ILE A 6 5.36 -23.18 -8.24
N GLU A 7 5.19 -22.43 -9.33
CA GLU A 7 5.52 -22.93 -10.66
C GLU A 7 7.03 -23.29 -10.78
N ALA A 8 7.92 -22.46 -10.22
CA ALA A 8 9.35 -22.76 -10.15
C ALA A 8 9.63 -24.04 -9.35
N LEU A 9 9.03 -24.16 -8.15
CA LEU A 9 9.16 -25.34 -7.30
C LEU A 9 8.71 -26.63 -8.01
N LEU A 10 7.56 -26.60 -8.66
CA LEU A 10 7.03 -27.74 -9.41
C LEU A 10 7.88 -28.08 -10.63
N ASN A 11 8.48 -27.09 -11.29
CA ASN A 11 9.42 -27.31 -12.39
C ASN A 11 10.72 -27.98 -11.89
N GLU A 12 11.27 -27.59 -10.75
CA GLU A 12 12.43 -28.24 -10.14
C GLU A 12 12.16 -29.74 -9.84
N VAL A 13 10.96 -30.05 -9.35
CA VAL A 13 10.53 -31.44 -9.14
C VAL A 13 10.42 -32.19 -10.47
N ARG A 14 9.77 -31.59 -11.48
CA ARG A 14 9.59 -32.19 -12.81
C ARG A 14 10.93 -32.49 -13.49
N GLU A 15 11.91 -31.64 -13.31
CA GLU A 15 13.25 -31.76 -13.90
C GLU A 15 14.22 -32.61 -13.05
N GLY A 16 13.74 -33.20 -11.95
CA GLY A 16 14.54 -34.06 -11.09
C GLY A 16 15.59 -33.34 -10.23
N ARG A 17 15.56 -32.02 -10.17
CA ARG A 17 16.49 -31.21 -9.34
C ARG A 17 16.05 -31.13 -7.87
N MET A 18 14.80 -31.48 -7.57
CA MET A 18 14.26 -31.51 -6.22
C MET A 18 13.45 -32.78 -5.99
N ALA A 19 13.63 -33.40 -4.82
CA ALA A 19 12.81 -34.53 -4.41
C ALA A 19 11.38 -34.08 -4.10
N VAL A 20 10.39 -34.93 -4.39
CA VAL A 20 8.98 -34.66 -4.08
C VAL A 20 8.77 -34.38 -2.60
N ALA A 21 9.48 -35.09 -1.70
CA ALA A 21 9.40 -34.91 -0.27
C ALA A 21 9.85 -33.49 0.15
N ASP A 22 10.92 -32.97 -0.44
CA ASP A 22 11.43 -31.63 -0.17
C ASP A 22 10.44 -30.54 -0.66
N ALA A 23 9.77 -30.79 -1.79
CA ALA A 23 8.75 -29.89 -2.32
C ALA A 23 7.52 -29.86 -1.39
N VAL A 24 7.06 -31.01 -0.90
CA VAL A 24 5.97 -31.12 0.08
C VAL A 24 6.33 -30.39 1.37
N ASP A 25 7.55 -30.51 1.88
CA ASP A 25 8.03 -29.81 3.06
C ASP A 25 8.02 -28.27 2.86
N ARG A 26 8.37 -27.78 1.65
CA ARG A 26 8.29 -26.34 1.34
C ARG A 26 6.85 -25.83 1.20
N LEU A 27 5.90 -26.71 0.93
CA LEU A 27 4.48 -26.38 0.78
C LEU A 27 3.66 -26.59 2.07
N LYS A 28 4.26 -27.21 3.13
CA LYS A 28 3.53 -27.58 4.35
C LYS A 28 2.94 -26.38 5.11
N ASP A 29 3.60 -25.21 5.05
CA ASP A 29 3.13 -23.98 5.71
C ASP A 29 2.04 -23.23 4.91
N LEU A 30 1.58 -23.81 3.80
CA LEU A 30 0.37 -23.36 3.14
C LEU A 30 -0.85 -24.07 3.79
N PRO A 31 -1.95 -23.34 4.08
CA PRO A 31 -2.20 -21.94 3.72
C PRO A 31 -1.66 -20.89 4.70
N PHE A 32 -1.23 -21.23 5.90
CA PHE A 32 -0.70 -20.28 6.89
C PHE A 32 0.31 -20.94 7.84
N GLU A 33 1.20 -20.13 8.40
CA GLU A 33 2.13 -20.51 9.47
C GLU A 33 1.63 -19.97 10.81
N ASP A 34 1.51 -20.83 11.82
CA ASP A 34 1.16 -20.42 13.19
C ASP A 34 2.45 -20.24 14.01
N ILE A 35 2.75 -18.99 14.38
CA ILE A 35 3.90 -18.64 15.23
C ILE A 35 3.50 -18.38 16.70
N GLY A 36 2.33 -18.89 17.12
CA GLY A 36 1.80 -18.83 18.47
C GLY A 36 0.99 -17.54 18.72
N PHE A 37 1.59 -16.37 18.55
CA PHE A 37 0.91 -15.08 18.75
C PHE A 37 0.35 -14.48 17.45
N ALA A 38 0.68 -15.05 16.28
CA ALA A 38 0.16 -14.61 14.99
C ALA A 38 0.07 -15.80 14.01
N LYS A 39 -0.80 -15.66 13.01
CA LYS A 39 -0.93 -16.61 11.90
C LYS A 39 -0.62 -15.87 10.62
N LEU A 40 0.41 -16.31 9.89
CA LEU A 40 0.91 -15.67 8.68
C LEU A 40 0.29 -16.33 7.45
N ASP A 41 -0.49 -15.59 6.69
CA ASP A 41 -1.22 -16.07 5.50
C ASP A 41 -0.31 -16.10 4.26
N HIS A 42 0.53 -17.12 4.15
CA HIS A 42 1.42 -17.30 2.99
C HIS A 42 0.67 -17.58 1.68
N HIS A 43 -0.59 -17.99 1.77
CA HIS A 43 -1.44 -18.26 0.61
C HIS A 43 -2.12 -17.00 0.03
N ARG A 44 -2.06 -15.87 0.73
CA ARG A 44 -2.78 -14.65 0.36
C ARG A 44 -2.40 -14.14 -1.03
N ALA A 45 -1.10 -14.13 -1.36
CA ALA A 45 -0.63 -13.69 -2.67
C ALA A 45 -1.21 -14.53 -3.83
N LEU A 46 -1.35 -15.85 -3.65
CA LEU A 46 -1.97 -16.73 -4.63
C LEU A 46 -3.47 -16.47 -4.80
N ARG A 47 -4.16 -16.25 -3.68
CA ARG A 47 -5.64 -16.11 -3.67
C ARG A 47 -6.09 -14.72 -4.14
N THR A 48 -5.37 -13.67 -3.77
CA THR A 48 -5.78 -12.27 -3.98
C THR A 48 -4.85 -11.48 -4.89
N GLY A 49 -3.73 -12.05 -5.32
CA GLY A 49 -2.69 -11.34 -6.09
C GLY A 49 -1.90 -10.31 -5.26
N MET A 50 -2.10 -10.26 -3.94
CA MET A 50 -1.42 -9.36 -3.03
C MET A 50 -0.83 -10.12 -1.85
N PRO A 51 0.47 -9.88 -1.49
CA PRO A 51 1.06 -10.52 -0.31
C PRO A 51 0.38 -10.05 0.97
N GLU A 52 0.59 -10.79 2.04
CA GLU A 52 0.24 -10.33 3.37
C GLU A 52 1.07 -9.10 3.77
N VAL A 53 0.50 -8.25 4.63
CA VAL A 53 1.12 -7.01 5.09
C VAL A 53 1.00 -6.92 6.61
N ILE A 54 2.06 -6.46 7.25
CA ILE A 54 2.13 -6.30 8.69
C ILE A 54 1.49 -4.96 9.07
N PHE A 55 0.35 -4.98 9.75
CA PHE A 55 -0.16 -3.81 10.43
C PHE A 55 0.58 -3.68 11.78
N ALA A 56 1.58 -2.80 11.85
CA ALA A 56 2.47 -2.72 13.00
C ALA A 56 1.85 -2.00 14.22
N ALA A 57 0.85 -1.12 14.01
CA ALA A 57 0.20 -0.45 15.12
C ALA A 57 -0.42 -1.44 16.10
N GLY A 58 -0.16 -1.25 17.38
CA GLY A 58 -0.63 -2.14 18.46
C GLY A 58 0.20 -3.40 18.68
N LYS A 59 1.23 -3.65 17.85
CA LYS A 59 2.17 -4.75 18.07
C LYS A 59 3.40 -4.27 18.85
N THR A 60 4.03 -5.20 19.57
CA THR A 60 5.33 -4.92 20.18
C THR A 60 6.43 -4.94 19.12
N THR A 61 7.54 -4.25 19.40
CA THR A 61 8.73 -4.22 18.55
C THR A 61 9.23 -5.64 18.22
N ALA A 62 9.28 -6.54 19.21
CA ALA A 62 9.68 -7.93 19.02
C ALA A 62 8.71 -8.71 18.11
N GLN A 63 7.40 -8.47 18.24
CA GLN A 63 6.41 -9.11 17.38
C GLN A 63 6.58 -8.68 15.92
N VAL A 64 6.77 -7.37 15.66
CA VAL A 64 6.99 -6.87 14.29
C VAL A 64 8.25 -7.47 13.68
N ALA A 65 9.37 -7.48 14.41
CA ALA A 65 10.63 -8.06 13.93
C ALA A 65 10.50 -9.56 13.63
N THR A 66 9.81 -10.32 14.51
CA THR A 66 9.61 -11.76 14.31
C THR A 66 8.74 -12.04 13.09
N ILE A 67 7.61 -11.35 12.94
CA ILE A 67 6.72 -11.51 11.77
C ILE A 67 7.47 -11.13 10.49
N PHE A 68 8.18 -10.00 10.50
CA PHE A 68 8.94 -9.52 9.35
C PHE A 68 9.98 -10.55 8.90
N ALA A 69 10.78 -11.11 9.82
CA ALA A 69 11.76 -12.13 9.53
C ALA A 69 11.13 -13.40 8.93
N ARG A 70 9.98 -13.85 9.45
CA ARG A 70 9.26 -15.02 8.90
C ARG A 70 8.74 -14.76 7.49
N MET A 71 8.14 -13.60 7.26
CA MET A 71 7.67 -13.22 5.92
C MET A 71 8.83 -13.09 4.93
N THR A 72 9.99 -12.59 5.36
CA THR A 72 11.21 -12.53 4.54
C THR A 72 11.66 -13.92 4.10
N GLN A 73 11.65 -14.91 5.01
CA GLN A 73 12.01 -16.29 4.70
C GLN A 73 11.09 -16.94 3.67
N ALA A 74 9.84 -16.51 3.59
CA ALA A 74 8.88 -16.97 2.58
C ALA A 74 9.16 -16.44 1.15
N GLY A 75 10.15 -15.54 0.97
CA GLY A 75 10.71 -15.14 -0.33
C GLY A 75 9.93 -14.06 -1.09
N GLY A 76 8.84 -13.52 -0.55
CA GLY A 76 8.08 -12.41 -1.16
C GLY A 76 8.53 -11.04 -0.68
N ASN A 77 8.08 -9.98 -1.35
CA ASN A 77 8.24 -8.61 -0.85
C ASN A 77 7.46 -8.44 0.46
N VAL A 78 8.05 -7.72 1.42
CA VAL A 78 7.47 -7.52 2.75
C VAL A 78 7.18 -6.05 2.97
N LEU A 79 6.01 -5.76 3.53
CA LEU A 79 5.57 -4.43 3.95
C LEU A 79 5.08 -4.48 5.39
N ALA A 80 5.56 -3.56 6.22
CA ALA A 80 4.94 -3.23 7.50
C ALA A 80 4.48 -1.77 7.47
N THR A 81 3.19 -1.53 7.72
CA THR A 81 2.61 -0.18 7.79
C THR A 81 2.43 0.27 9.24
N ARG A 82 2.35 1.58 9.46
CA ARG A 82 2.18 2.17 10.78
C ARG A 82 3.30 1.79 11.76
N ALA A 83 4.50 1.56 11.26
CA ALA A 83 5.68 1.23 12.06
C ALA A 83 6.30 2.47 12.70
N THR A 84 6.99 2.26 13.83
CA THR A 84 7.84 3.27 14.47
C THR A 84 9.31 3.05 14.11
N ARG A 85 10.15 4.03 14.41
CA ARG A 85 11.60 3.91 14.21
C ARG A 85 12.20 2.77 15.05
N GLU A 86 11.74 2.59 16.28
CA GLU A 86 12.21 1.50 17.15
C GLU A 86 11.83 0.12 16.56
N MET A 87 10.66 0.01 15.94
CA MET A 87 10.26 -1.21 15.22
C MET A 87 11.17 -1.46 14.03
N PHE A 88 11.53 -0.40 13.28
CA PHE A 88 12.47 -0.52 12.18
C PHE A 88 13.85 -0.98 12.66
N GLU A 89 14.39 -0.39 13.73
CA GLU A 89 15.69 -0.78 14.28
C GLU A 89 15.73 -2.27 14.64
N ALA A 90 14.67 -2.79 15.26
CA ALA A 90 14.56 -4.20 15.57
C ALA A 90 14.42 -5.08 14.32
N VAL A 91 13.69 -4.63 13.30
CA VAL A 91 13.60 -5.31 11.99
C VAL A 91 14.94 -5.31 11.30
N HIS A 92 15.64 -4.16 11.28
CA HIS A 92 16.94 -4.01 10.61
C HIS A 92 18.04 -4.87 11.25
N ALA A 93 17.94 -5.11 12.56
CA ALA A 93 18.86 -6.01 13.27
C ALA A 93 18.76 -7.47 12.80
N VAL A 94 17.59 -7.92 12.32
CA VAL A 94 17.35 -9.29 11.83
C VAL A 94 17.31 -9.37 10.31
N GLU A 95 17.02 -8.26 9.63
CA GLU A 95 17.02 -8.13 8.16
C GLU A 95 17.65 -6.78 7.74
N PRO A 96 18.98 -6.74 7.58
CA PRO A 96 19.70 -5.49 7.26
C PRO A 96 19.35 -4.86 5.91
N ARG A 97 18.67 -5.57 5.01
CA ARG A 97 18.20 -5.04 3.72
C ARG A 97 16.87 -4.28 3.82
N ALA A 98 16.22 -4.32 4.99
CA ALA A 98 14.96 -3.61 5.19
C ALA A 98 15.19 -2.10 5.14
N GLU A 99 14.26 -1.38 4.51
CA GLU A 99 14.27 0.08 4.35
C GLU A 99 13.14 0.71 5.17
N PHE A 100 13.44 1.85 5.81
CA PHE A 100 12.44 2.62 6.55
C PHE A 100 12.04 3.89 5.81
N HIS A 101 10.76 4.03 5.56
CA HIS A 101 10.14 5.21 4.98
C HIS A 101 9.52 6.04 6.11
N GLU A 102 10.27 7.01 6.60
CA GLU A 102 9.93 7.72 7.84
C GLU A 102 8.58 8.43 7.78
N THR A 103 8.33 9.22 6.73
CA THR A 103 7.06 9.94 6.55
C THR A 103 5.88 8.99 6.41
N ALA A 104 6.05 7.91 5.64
CA ALA A 104 5.03 6.86 5.45
C ALA A 104 4.83 5.98 6.69
N ARG A 105 5.77 6.02 7.65
CA ARG A 105 5.83 5.09 8.77
C ARG A 105 5.75 3.64 8.31
N ALA A 106 6.48 3.30 7.26
CA ALA A 106 6.47 1.98 6.63
C ALA A 106 7.87 1.38 6.59
N ILE A 107 7.94 0.05 6.75
CA ILE A 107 9.17 -0.72 6.57
C ILE A 107 8.94 -1.63 5.37
N THR A 108 9.88 -1.62 4.41
CA THR A 108 9.79 -2.44 3.21
C THR A 108 11.01 -3.33 3.03
N LEU A 109 10.80 -4.46 2.36
CA LEU A 109 11.85 -5.28 1.81
C LEU A 109 11.43 -5.71 0.40
N THR A 110 12.24 -5.34 -0.60
CA THR A 110 12.04 -5.78 -1.98
C THR A 110 13.04 -6.91 -2.27
N GLN A 111 12.53 -8.11 -2.53
CA GLN A 111 13.36 -9.28 -2.84
C GLN A 111 12.84 -10.10 -4.03
N ALA A 112 11.67 -9.77 -4.54
CA ALA A 112 11.09 -10.41 -5.71
C ALA A 112 10.51 -9.36 -6.66
N PRO A 113 10.55 -9.59 -7.99
CA PRO A 113 9.92 -8.70 -8.95
C PRO A 113 8.40 -8.71 -8.74
N ALA A 114 7.79 -7.53 -8.71
CA ALA A 114 6.35 -7.39 -8.67
C ALA A 114 5.77 -7.28 -10.09
N THR A 115 4.52 -7.73 -10.27
CA THR A 115 3.83 -7.59 -11.56
C THR A 115 3.64 -6.09 -11.88
N PRO A 116 4.17 -5.60 -13.00
CA PRO A 116 4.06 -4.18 -13.34
C PRO A 116 2.63 -3.77 -13.63
N GLY A 117 2.28 -2.53 -13.26
CA GLY A 117 1.04 -1.91 -13.69
C GLY A 117 1.09 -1.49 -15.17
N LYS A 118 -0.07 -1.33 -15.80
CA LYS A 118 -0.20 -0.94 -17.22
C LYS A 118 -0.01 0.56 -17.47
N GLY A 119 -0.04 1.38 -16.40
CA GLY A 119 0.16 2.84 -16.46
C GLY A 119 0.70 3.38 -15.15
N SER A 120 0.65 4.69 -14.96
CA SER A 120 1.05 5.34 -13.72
C SER A 120 -0.12 5.51 -12.75
N ILE A 121 0.21 5.57 -11.47
CA ILE A 121 -0.68 5.99 -10.38
C ILE A 121 -0.22 7.39 -9.95
N ALA A 122 -1.13 8.37 -9.93
CA ALA A 122 -0.87 9.66 -9.30
C ALA A 122 -1.40 9.65 -7.86
N VAL A 123 -0.53 9.92 -6.89
CA VAL A 123 -0.91 10.14 -5.50
C VAL A 123 -0.88 11.63 -5.23
N VAL A 124 -2.02 12.18 -4.85
CA VAL A 124 -2.23 13.63 -4.69
C VAL A 124 -2.58 13.93 -3.25
N CYS A 125 -1.96 14.94 -2.63
CA CYS A 125 -2.37 15.37 -1.28
C CYS A 125 -2.60 16.88 -1.18
N ALA A 126 -3.57 17.24 -0.32
CA ALA A 126 -4.02 18.63 -0.18
C ALA A 126 -2.98 19.50 0.53
N GLY A 127 -2.41 19.03 1.62
CA GLY A 127 -1.41 19.74 2.40
C GLY A 127 -0.27 18.84 2.86
N THR A 128 0.79 19.46 3.41
CA THR A 128 1.94 18.71 3.91
C THR A 128 1.61 17.83 5.12
N SER A 129 0.54 18.15 5.86
CA SER A 129 0.04 17.32 6.95
C SER A 129 -0.60 16.01 6.47
N ASP A 130 -1.03 15.94 5.20
CA ASP A 130 -1.60 14.73 4.60
C ASP A 130 -0.50 13.78 4.05
N LEU A 131 0.76 14.24 4.00
CA LEU A 131 1.89 13.47 3.46
C LEU A 131 2.05 12.07 4.08
N PRO A 132 1.90 11.87 5.40
CA PRO A 132 2.06 10.53 5.96
C PRO A 132 1.12 9.48 5.34
N VAL A 133 -0.11 9.87 5.04
CA VAL A 133 -1.11 8.99 4.41
C VAL A 133 -0.82 8.83 2.91
N ALA A 134 -0.45 9.91 2.23
CA ALA A 134 -0.08 9.88 0.82
C ALA A 134 1.18 9.04 0.59
N GLU A 135 2.21 9.20 1.41
CA GLU A 135 3.45 8.42 1.34
C GLU A 135 3.22 6.93 1.67
N GLU A 136 2.32 6.59 2.60
CA GLU A 136 1.91 5.19 2.83
C GLU A 136 1.36 4.59 1.52
N ALA A 137 0.53 5.35 0.79
CA ALA A 137 0.01 4.91 -0.50
C ALA A 137 1.12 4.79 -1.57
N VAL A 138 2.05 5.75 -1.64
CA VAL A 138 3.19 5.73 -2.58
C VAL A 138 4.06 4.50 -2.36
N VAL A 139 4.50 4.28 -1.12
CA VAL A 139 5.38 3.15 -0.75
C VAL A 139 4.70 1.82 -1.06
N THR A 140 3.43 1.69 -0.67
CA THR A 140 2.63 0.49 -0.93
C THR A 140 2.49 0.22 -2.43
N ALA A 141 2.09 1.22 -3.21
CA ALA A 141 1.88 1.03 -4.64
C ALA A 141 3.18 0.74 -5.40
N ARG A 142 4.31 1.37 -5.02
CA ARG A 142 5.63 1.07 -5.59
C ARG A 142 6.08 -0.35 -5.30
N LEU A 143 5.93 -0.81 -4.05
CA LEU A 143 6.26 -2.19 -3.67
C LEU A 143 5.41 -3.22 -4.44
N MET A 144 4.19 -2.83 -4.85
CA MET A 144 3.30 -3.62 -5.70
C MET A 144 3.61 -3.52 -7.20
N GLY A 145 4.74 -2.89 -7.61
CA GLY A 145 5.19 -2.84 -9.01
C GLY A 145 4.61 -1.70 -9.85
N ASN A 146 4.04 -0.69 -9.25
CA ASN A 146 3.49 0.45 -9.99
C ASN A 146 4.49 1.59 -10.14
N ILE A 147 4.41 2.30 -11.27
CA ILE A 147 5.00 3.63 -11.44
C ILE A 147 4.12 4.62 -10.71
N VAL A 148 4.69 5.37 -9.75
CA VAL A 148 3.94 6.28 -8.88
C VAL A 148 4.55 7.68 -8.90
N GLU A 149 3.72 8.68 -9.22
CA GLU A 149 4.02 10.10 -9.08
C GLU A 149 3.32 10.66 -7.83
N LEU A 150 4.05 11.41 -7.00
CA LEU A 150 3.49 12.12 -5.85
C LEU A 150 3.34 13.60 -6.19
N ILE A 151 2.11 14.12 -6.08
CA ILE A 151 1.76 15.53 -6.28
C ILE A 151 1.29 16.09 -4.94
N ALA A 152 2.17 16.79 -4.25
CA ALA A 152 1.93 17.26 -2.89
C ALA A 152 1.59 18.77 -2.84
N ASP A 153 0.89 19.15 -1.75
CA ASP A 153 0.56 20.54 -1.41
C ASP A 153 -0.26 21.27 -2.49
N VAL A 154 -1.27 20.59 -3.03
CA VAL A 154 -2.17 21.12 -4.07
C VAL A 154 -3.61 21.31 -3.57
N GLY A 155 -3.77 21.69 -2.30
CA GLY A 155 -5.06 21.92 -1.67
C GLY A 155 -5.92 22.98 -2.39
N VAL A 156 -7.25 22.81 -2.32
CA VAL A 156 -8.23 23.64 -3.06
C VAL A 156 -8.22 25.13 -2.66
N ALA A 157 -7.73 25.46 -1.48
CA ALA A 157 -7.54 26.85 -1.06
C ALA A 157 -6.52 27.61 -1.96
N GLY A 158 -5.61 26.86 -2.60
CA GLY A 158 -4.69 27.39 -3.60
C GLY A 158 -4.89 26.67 -4.92
N ILE A 159 -6.10 26.73 -5.48
CA ILE A 159 -6.55 25.97 -6.67
C ILE A 159 -5.60 26.08 -7.87
N HIS A 160 -4.91 27.21 -8.02
CA HIS A 160 -3.92 27.43 -9.09
C HIS A 160 -2.76 26.41 -9.04
N ARG A 161 -2.38 25.93 -7.83
CA ARG A 161 -1.34 24.91 -7.66
C ARG A 161 -1.80 23.57 -8.24
N LEU A 162 -3.06 23.18 -7.99
CA LEU A 162 -3.65 21.99 -8.56
C LEU A 162 -3.77 22.09 -10.08
N LEU A 163 -4.25 23.24 -10.60
CA LEU A 163 -4.42 23.44 -12.03
C LEU A 163 -3.10 23.42 -12.80
N ALA A 164 -1.98 23.84 -12.17
CA ALA A 164 -0.65 23.72 -12.74
C ALA A 164 -0.22 22.24 -12.95
N GLN A 165 -0.81 21.29 -12.24
CA GLN A 165 -0.53 19.85 -12.35
C GLN A 165 -1.48 19.11 -13.28
N LYS A 166 -2.35 19.82 -14.03
CA LYS A 166 -3.41 19.22 -14.85
C LYS A 166 -2.90 18.13 -15.79
N THR A 167 -1.78 18.33 -16.44
CA THR A 167 -1.20 17.37 -17.39
C THR A 167 -0.82 16.07 -16.70
N SER A 168 -0.10 16.13 -15.56
CA SER A 168 0.26 14.96 -14.75
C SER A 168 -0.99 14.22 -14.26
N LEU A 169 -2.00 14.96 -13.75
CA LEU A 169 -3.26 14.35 -13.30
C LEU A 169 -3.96 13.57 -14.42
N GLN A 170 -4.02 14.15 -15.64
CA GLN A 170 -4.71 13.55 -16.79
C GLN A 170 -3.95 12.39 -17.43
N SER A 171 -2.63 12.28 -17.20
CA SER A 171 -1.81 11.17 -17.70
C SER A 171 -1.90 9.91 -16.84
N ALA A 172 -2.36 10.03 -15.60
CA ALA A 172 -2.46 8.91 -14.68
C ALA A 172 -3.61 7.97 -15.05
N ARG A 173 -3.37 6.65 -14.94
CA ARG A 173 -4.38 5.62 -15.16
C ARG A 173 -5.38 5.52 -14.00
N VAL A 174 -4.93 5.81 -12.79
CA VAL A 174 -5.75 5.89 -11.58
C VAL A 174 -5.13 6.89 -10.62
N LEU A 175 -5.96 7.58 -9.85
CA LEU A 175 -5.50 8.58 -8.89
C LEU A 175 -5.88 8.18 -7.46
N ILE A 176 -4.99 8.45 -6.51
CA ILE A 176 -5.27 8.38 -5.08
C ILE A 176 -5.20 9.82 -4.56
N VAL A 177 -6.25 10.31 -3.91
CA VAL A 177 -6.33 11.71 -3.48
C VAL A 177 -6.58 11.78 -1.99
N CYS A 178 -5.57 12.22 -1.23
CA CYS A 178 -5.59 12.34 0.22
C CYS A 178 -5.90 13.78 0.65
N ALA A 179 -6.92 13.96 1.48
CA ALA A 179 -7.29 15.28 1.99
C ALA A 179 -8.00 15.18 3.36
N GLY A 180 -7.60 16.05 4.28
CA GLY A 180 -8.29 16.31 5.53
C GLY A 180 -9.25 17.49 5.46
N MET A 181 -9.52 18.10 6.60
CA MET A 181 -10.42 19.25 6.74
C MET A 181 -11.82 18.99 6.16
N VAL A 182 -12.16 19.64 5.03
CA VAL A 182 -13.45 19.50 4.32
C VAL A 182 -13.48 18.38 3.31
N GLY A 183 -12.31 17.82 2.95
CA GLY A 183 -12.22 16.73 1.97
C GLY A 183 -12.62 17.10 0.54
N ALA A 184 -12.49 18.36 0.12
CA ALA A 184 -12.99 18.82 -1.18
C ALA A 184 -12.09 18.46 -2.38
N LEU A 185 -10.80 18.18 -2.15
CA LEU A 185 -9.83 17.97 -3.22
C LEU A 185 -10.20 16.81 -4.17
N PRO A 186 -10.67 15.63 -3.70
CA PRO A 186 -11.05 14.53 -4.59
C PRO A 186 -12.17 14.88 -5.56
N THR A 187 -13.16 15.68 -5.13
CA THR A 187 -14.25 16.15 -5.99
C THR A 187 -13.73 17.01 -7.13
N VAL A 188 -12.81 17.94 -6.82
CA VAL A 188 -12.22 18.83 -7.84
C VAL A 188 -11.34 18.05 -8.80
N VAL A 189 -10.50 17.14 -8.29
CA VAL A 189 -9.67 16.25 -9.12
C VAL A 189 -10.54 15.38 -10.01
N GLY A 190 -11.60 14.78 -9.46
CA GLY A 190 -12.56 13.98 -10.23
C GLY A 190 -13.19 14.73 -11.40
N GLY A 191 -13.44 16.04 -11.25
CA GLY A 191 -13.93 16.89 -12.34
C GLY A 191 -12.87 17.25 -13.39
N LEU A 192 -11.58 17.01 -13.14
CA LEU A 192 -10.47 17.34 -14.05
C LEU A 192 -9.98 16.15 -14.88
N VAL A 193 -10.34 14.92 -14.50
CA VAL A 193 -9.81 13.69 -15.09
C VAL A 193 -10.92 12.73 -15.51
N ASN A 194 -10.61 11.85 -16.44
CA ASN A 194 -11.49 10.75 -16.87
C ASN A 194 -11.08 9.39 -16.26
N ALA A 195 -10.10 9.39 -15.36
CA ALA A 195 -9.60 8.21 -14.67
C ALA A 195 -10.35 7.99 -13.34
N PRO A 196 -10.37 6.75 -12.80
CA PRO A 196 -10.87 6.48 -11.46
C PRO A 196 -10.08 7.24 -10.40
N VAL A 197 -10.77 7.81 -9.43
CA VAL A 197 -10.21 8.52 -8.27
C VAL A 197 -10.57 7.78 -7.00
N ILE A 198 -9.56 7.42 -6.23
CA ILE A 198 -9.72 6.80 -4.90
C ILE A 198 -9.45 7.90 -3.87
N ALA A 199 -10.51 8.36 -3.23
CA ALA A 199 -10.44 9.41 -2.22
C ALA A 199 -10.09 8.81 -0.85
N VAL A 200 -9.08 9.38 -0.21
CA VAL A 200 -8.62 9.01 1.13
C VAL A 200 -8.85 10.19 2.06
N PRO A 201 -9.91 10.18 2.87
CA PRO A 201 -10.06 11.16 3.94
C PRO A 201 -8.92 10.99 4.93
N THR A 202 -8.33 12.09 5.41
CA THR A 202 -7.31 12.04 6.46
C THR A 202 -7.88 12.57 7.78
N SER A 203 -7.32 12.11 8.89
CA SER A 203 -7.65 12.60 10.22
C SER A 203 -7.15 14.03 10.49
N VAL A 204 -6.46 14.62 9.53
CA VAL A 204 -5.95 15.99 9.59
C VAL A 204 -7.08 16.99 9.67
N GLY A 205 -7.11 17.78 10.74
CA GLY A 205 -8.13 18.77 10.98
C GLY A 205 -8.27 19.14 12.45
N TYR A 206 -9.21 20.00 12.75
CA TYR A 206 -9.53 20.45 14.11
C TYR A 206 -11.02 20.76 14.24
N GLY A 207 -11.50 20.99 15.48
CA GLY A 207 -12.90 21.37 15.74
C GLY A 207 -13.89 20.37 15.16
N ALA A 208 -14.76 20.81 14.27
CA ALA A 208 -15.82 20.00 13.65
C ALA A 208 -15.31 18.94 12.64
N SER A 209 -14.00 18.80 12.46
CA SER A 209 -13.41 17.73 11.62
C SER A 209 -13.64 16.33 12.21
N PHE A 210 -13.80 16.21 13.54
CA PHE A 210 -14.02 14.95 14.26
C PHE A 210 -13.07 13.83 13.80
N GLY A 211 -11.73 14.12 13.72
CA GLY A 211 -10.75 13.11 13.34
C GLY A 211 -10.91 12.57 11.91
N GLY A 212 -11.40 13.40 10.99
CA GLY A 212 -11.56 13.04 9.58
C GLY A 212 -12.98 12.67 9.16
N ILE A 213 -13.95 12.60 10.09
CA ILE A 213 -15.36 12.29 9.76
C ILE A 213 -15.95 13.33 8.81
N ALA A 214 -15.66 14.63 9.00
CA ALA A 214 -16.13 15.67 8.09
C ALA A 214 -15.60 15.46 6.66
N ALA A 215 -14.32 15.14 6.52
CA ALA A 215 -13.72 14.81 5.22
C ALA A 215 -14.35 13.57 4.59
N LEU A 216 -14.53 12.49 5.37
CA LEU A 216 -15.17 11.25 4.92
C LEU A 216 -16.59 11.52 4.40
N LEU A 217 -17.43 12.21 5.17
CA LEU A 217 -18.80 12.52 4.75
C LEU A 217 -18.83 13.46 3.53
N GLY A 218 -17.94 14.44 3.46
CA GLY A 218 -17.79 15.31 2.30
C GLY A 218 -17.44 14.53 1.04
N MET A 219 -16.50 13.59 1.12
CA MET A 219 -16.08 12.75 -0.01
C MET A 219 -17.18 11.76 -0.42
N LEU A 220 -17.92 11.15 0.54
CA LEU A 220 -19.04 10.26 0.23
C LEU A 220 -20.21 10.99 -0.45
N ASN A 221 -20.36 12.29 -0.24
CA ASN A 221 -21.37 13.13 -0.86
C ASN A 221 -20.89 13.87 -2.11
N THR A 222 -19.76 13.42 -2.70
CA THR A 222 -19.24 14.02 -3.94
C THR A 222 -20.21 13.87 -5.11
N CYS A 223 -20.30 14.90 -5.96
CA CYS A 223 -21.03 14.83 -7.23
C CYS A 223 -20.17 14.31 -8.40
N SER A 224 -18.88 14.05 -8.20
CA SER A 224 -17.98 13.49 -9.22
C SER A 224 -18.19 11.98 -9.32
N PRO A 225 -18.70 11.44 -10.45
CA PRO A 225 -19.13 10.04 -10.55
C PRO A 225 -17.98 9.02 -10.58
N ASN A 226 -16.75 9.48 -10.82
CA ASN A 226 -15.54 8.67 -10.89
C ASN A 226 -14.77 8.60 -9.54
N VAL A 227 -15.35 9.11 -8.45
CA VAL A 227 -14.73 9.09 -7.11
C VAL A 227 -15.31 7.98 -6.27
N SER A 228 -14.41 7.14 -5.73
CA SER A 228 -14.70 6.11 -4.72
C SER A 228 -13.95 6.44 -3.45
N VAL A 229 -14.52 6.15 -2.28
CA VAL A 229 -13.95 6.58 -0.99
C VAL A 229 -13.52 5.36 -0.17
N VAL A 230 -12.32 5.43 0.43
CA VAL A 230 -11.85 4.45 1.40
C VAL A 230 -11.98 5.00 2.83
N ASN A 231 -11.59 4.21 3.82
CA ASN A 231 -11.64 4.63 5.22
C ASN A 231 -10.62 5.76 5.52
N ILE A 232 -10.83 6.45 6.64
CA ILE A 232 -9.93 7.52 7.13
C ILE A 232 -8.51 6.98 7.30
N ASP A 233 -7.53 7.74 6.85
CA ASP A 233 -6.09 7.44 6.90
C ASP A 233 -5.70 6.10 6.23
N ASN A 234 -6.49 5.58 5.31
CA ASN A 234 -6.24 4.30 4.68
C ASN A 234 -5.49 4.43 3.33
N GLY A 235 -4.28 4.99 3.38
CA GLY A 235 -3.39 5.07 2.21
C GLY A 235 -3.04 3.69 1.65
N PHE A 236 -2.78 2.73 2.53
CA PHE A 236 -2.52 1.34 2.16
C PHE A 236 -3.67 0.73 1.34
N GLY A 237 -4.91 0.80 1.84
CA GLY A 237 -6.05 0.23 1.14
C GLY A 237 -6.31 0.90 -0.21
N ALA A 238 -6.14 2.22 -0.29
CA ALA A 238 -6.23 2.95 -1.56
C ALA A 238 -5.19 2.47 -2.58
N ALA A 239 -3.93 2.27 -2.14
CA ALA A 239 -2.86 1.75 -2.99
C ALA A 239 -3.14 0.33 -3.49
N CYS A 240 -3.72 -0.54 -2.65
CA CYS A 240 -4.14 -1.88 -3.04
C CYS A 240 -5.19 -1.83 -4.15
N ILE A 241 -6.24 -1.04 -3.97
CA ILE A 241 -7.31 -0.88 -4.98
C ILE A 241 -6.75 -0.27 -6.27
N ALA A 242 -5.94 0.81 -6.17
CA ALA A 242 -5.30 1.43 -7.32
C ALA A 242 -4.41 0.45 -8.09
N SER A 243 -3.64 -0.38 -7.39
CA SER A 243 -2.78 -1.41 -7.99
C SER A 243 -3.59 -2.47 -8.73
N LEU A 244 -4.75 -2.89 -8.20
CA LEU A 244 -5.65 -3.82 -8.88
C LEU A 244 -6.20 -3.19 -10.17
N ILE A 245 -6.72 -1.96 -10.10
CA ILE A 245 -7.24 -1.23 -11.27
C ILE A 245 -6.14 -1.04 -12.32
N ASN A 246 -4.91 -0.71 -11.89
CA ASN A 246 -3.80 -0.46 -12.81
C ASN A 246 -3.30 -1.73 -13.53
N ARG A 247 -3.62 -2.93 -13.03
CA ARG A 247 -3.31 -4.22 -13.68
C ARG A 247 -4.38 -4.68 -14.65
N LEU A 248 -5.64 -4.24 -14.50
CA LEU A 248 -6.75 -4.52 -15.43
C LEU A 248 -6.53 -3.86 -16.79
#